data_0f120caa63fd260fcfe7537415955372
#
_entry.id   0f120caa63fd260fcfe7537415955372
#
_cell.length_a   1.000
_cell.length_b   1.000
_cell.length_c   1.000
_cell.angle_alpha   90.00
_cell.angle_beta   90.00
_cell.angle_gamma   90.00
#
_symmetry.space_group_name_H-M   'P 1'
#
loop_
_entity.id
_entity.type
_entity.pdbx_description
1 polymer ?
#
loop_
_entity_poly.entity_id
_entity_poly.type
_entity_poly.pdbx_seq_one_letter_code
_entity_poly.pdbx_strand_id
1 'polypeptide(L)' 'MANPHAHDIENHKVRVRCPDCRITFHERLNRVIHGDRVVCPSCRNEMRFHGIGQIHEHDSIDDYIHHVEEHTSHPHF' A
#
# COMPACT_ATOMS: atom_id res chain seq x y z
N MET A 1 7.53 -11.31 24.39
CA MET A 1 6.52 -10.43 23.78
C MET A 1 6.78 -10.27 22.31
N ALA A 2 5.71 -10.30 21.53
CA ALA A 2 5.85 -10.09 20.11
C ALA A 2 6.34 -8.67 19.84
N ASN A 3 7.16 -8.50 18.82
CA ASN A 3 7.61 -7.20 18.39
C ASN A 3 6.40 -6.42 17.80
N PRO A 4 5.98 -5.31 18.42
CA PRO A 4 4.80 -4.58 17.93
C PRO A 4 4.96 -4.07 16.50
N HIS A 5 6.18 -3.79 16.07
CA HIS A 5 6.41 -3.29 14.71
C HIS A 5 6.09 -4.32 13.64
N ALA A 6 6.32 -5.59 13.91
CA ALA A 6 6.00 -6.65 12.94
C ALA A 6 4.50 -6.78 12.75
N HIS A 7 3.74 -6.67 13.85
CA HIS A 7 2.29 -6.71 13.79
C HIS A 7 1.72 -5.47 13.12
N ASP A 8 2.34 -4.32 13.35
CA ASP A 8 1.89 -3.07 12.75
C ASP A 8 1.95 -3.12 11.23
N ILE A 9 3.01 -3.69 10.66
CA ILE A 9 3.14 -3.83 9.21
C ILE A 9 2.01 -4.68 8.65
N GLU A 10 1.70 -5.80 9.29
CA GLU A 10 0.67 -6.71 8.81
C GLU A 10 -0.75 -6.13 8.92
N ASN A 11 -0.99 -5.31 9.93
CA ASN A 11 -2.31 -4.77 10.21
C ASN A 11 -2.55 -3.39 9.61
N HIS A 12 -1.50 -2.70 9.17
CA HIS A 12 -1.66 -1.39 8.58
C HIS A 12 -2.40 -1.45 7.26
N LYS A 13 -3.23 -0.44 7.04
CA LYS A 13 -3.90 -0.22 5.78
C LYS A 13 -3.39 1.07 5.17
N VAL A 14 -3.29 1.10 3.86
CA VAL A 14 -2.87 2.29 3.13
C VAL A 14 -3.94 2.68 2.14
N ARG A 15 -3.99 3.96 1.83
CA ARG A 15 -4.92 4.46 0.83
C ARG A 15 -4.41 4.13 -0.56
N VAL A 16 -5.31 3.62 -1.36
CA VAL A 16 -5.04 3.28 -2.76
C VAL A 16 -6.07 3.99 -3.62
N ARG A 17 -5.63 4.64 -4.67
CA ARG A 17 -6.51 5.31 -5.61
C ARG A 17 -6.63 4.49 -6.88
N CYS A 18 -7.86 4.15 -7.25
CA CYS A 18 -8.11 3.43 -8.48
C CYS A 18 -7.92 4.38 -9.67
N PRO A 19 -7.08 4.01 -10.66
CA PRO A 19 -6.87 4.87 -11.83
C PRO A 19 -8.07 4.91 -12.78
N ASP A 20 -8.93 3.91 -12.73
CA ASP A 20 -10.09 3.85 -13.62
C ASP A 20 -11.28 4.64 -13.11
N CYS A 21 -11.75 4.33 -11.90
CA CYS A 21 -12.93 4.99 -11.33
C CYS A 21 -12.59 6.12 -10.38
N ARG A 22 -11.32 6.28 -10.04
CA ARG A 22 -10.78 7.36 -9.21
C ARG A 22 -11.27 7.39 -7.77
N ILE A 23 -11.86 6.32 -7.27
CA ILE A 23 -12.19 6.25 -5.85
C ILE A 23 -10.93 5.95 -5.05
N THR A 24 -10.94 6.37 -3.79
CA THR A 24 -9.89 6.02 -2.84
C THR A 24 -10.44 4.95 -1.92
N PHE A 25 -9.70 3.88 -1.74
CA PHE A 25 -10.06 2.80 -0.83
C PHE A 25 -8.83 2.39 -0.02
N HIS A 26 -9.06 1.59 1.02
CA HIS A 26 -7.98 1.11 1.86
C HIS A 26 -7.66 -0.34 1.54
N GLU A 27 -6.37 -0.65 1.47
CA GLU A 27 -5.89 -2.00 1.28
C GLU A 27 -4.79 -2.29 2.29
N ARG A 28 -4.58 -3.56 2.58
CA ARG A 28 -3.53 -3.95 3.51
C ARG A 28 -2.16 -3.61 2.95
N LEU A 29 -1.35 -2.97 3.77
CA LEU A 29 0.01 -2.60 3.38
C LEU A 29 0.78 -3.81 2.86
N ASN A 30 0.62 -4.94 3.53
CA ASN A 30 1.32 -6.17 3.18
C ASN A 30 1.05 -6.61 1.74
N ARG A 31 -0.19 -6.50 1.29
CA ARG A 31 -0.54 -6.85 -0.08
C ARG A 31 0.11 -5.91 -1.10
N VAL A 32 0.11 -4.64 -0.77
CA VAL A 32 0.66 -3.62 -1.66
C VAL A 32 2.16 -3.80 -1.85
N ILE A 33 2.89 -3.98 -0.76
CA ILE A 33 4.35 -4.08 -0.81
C ILE A 33 4.84 -5.41 -1.40
N HIS A 34 4.04 -6.47 -1.31
CA HIS A 34 4.40 -7.76 -1.89
C HIS A 34 4.03 -7.88 -3.37
N GLY A 35 3.39 -6.85 -3.92
CA GLY A 35 2.97 -6.88 -5.31
C GLY A 35 1.81 -7.83 -5.56
N ASP A 36 1.03 -8.13 -4.54
CA ASP A 36 -0.18 -8.95 -4.67
C ASP A 36 -1.24 -8.18 -5.44
N ARG A 37 -2.17 -8.95 -6.01
CA ARG A 37 -3.27 -8.37 -6.75
C ARG A 37 -4.20 -7.60 -5.80
N VAL A 38 -4.41 -6.33 -6.12
CA VAL A 38 -5.32 -5.44 -5.38
C VAL A 38 -6.51 -5.17 -6.28
N VAL A 39 -7.72 -5.38 -5.76
CA VAL A 39 -8.95 -5.22 -6.53
C VAL A 39 -9.72 -4.02 -6.02
N CYS A 40 -10.08 -3.12 -6.92
CA CYS A 40 -10.91 -1.97 -6.57
C CYS A 40 -12.31 -2.47 -6.17
N PRO A 41 -12.82 -2.06 -5.00
CA PRO A 41 -14.14 -2.52 -4.55
C PRO A 41 -15.30 -1.95 -5.35
N SER A 42 -15.08 -0.89 -6.11
CA SER A 42 -16.13 -0.26 -6.90
C SER A 42 -16.21 -0.79 -8.32
N CYS A 43 -15.12 -0.73 -9.07
CA CYS A 43 -15.11 -1.14 -10.48
C CYS A 43 -14.46 -2.49 -10.71
N ARG A 44 -13.89 -3.09 -9.67
CA ARG A 44 -13.22 -4.39 -9.69
C ARG A 44 -11.99 -4.46 -10.59
N ASN A 45 -11.42 -3.31 -10.91
CA ASN A 45 -10.17 -3.25 -11.65
C ASN A 45 -9.05 -3.88 -10.81
N GLU A 46 -8.25 -4.71 -11.42
CA GLU A 46 -7.12 -5.34 -10.77
C GLU A 46 -5.87 -4.50 -10.98
N MET A 47 -5.11 -4.31 -9.91
CA MET A 47 -3.87 -3.55 -9.98
C MET A 47 -2.79 -4.19 -9.12
N ARG A 48 -1.55 -3.97 -9.49
CA ARG A 48 -0.38 -4.40 -8.74
C ARG A 48 0.61 -3.25 -8.72
N PHE A 49 1.29 -3.12 -7.60
CA PHE A 49 2.25 -2.03 -7.42
C PHE A 49 3.67 -2.59 -7.39
N HIS A 50 4.57 -1.90 -8.06
CA HIS A 50 5.97 -2.30 -8.16
C HIS A 50 6.87 -1.10 -7.83
N GLY A 51 8.11 -1.40 -7.42
CA GLY A 51 9.09 -0.36 -7.17
C GLY A 51 8.86 0.46 -5.91
N ILE A 52 8.09 -0.05 -4.97
CA ILE A 52 7.80 0.65 -3.72
C ILE A 52 9.03 0.70 -2.80
N GLY A 53 9.89 -0.31 -2.86
CA GLY A 53 11.03 -0.42 -1.97
C GLY A 53 10.68 -1.14 -0.68
N GLN A 54 11.61 -1.15 0.25
CA GLN A 54 11.50 -1.91 1.48
C GLN A 54 11.51 -0.98 2.69
N ILE A 55 10.88 -1.46 3.77
CA ILE A 55 10.72 -0.66 4.98
C ILE A 55 12.06 -0.25 5.60
N HIS A 56 13.09 -1.09 5.50
CA HIS A 56 14.38 -0.76 6.08
C HIS A 56 15.11 0.38 5.37
N GLU A 57 14.62 0.81 4.23
CA GLU A 57 15.14 1.97 3.52
C GLU A 57 14.59 3.29 4.08
N HIS A 58 13.69 3.21 5.04
CA HIS A 58 13.04 4.35 5.66
C HIS A 58 13.33 4.41 7.15
N ASP A 59 13.28 5.61 7.73
CA ASP A 59 13.61 5.83 9.13
C ASP A 59 12.57 5.27 10.09
N SER A 60 11.31 5.23 9.66
CA SER A 60 10.22 4.76 10.52
C SER A 60 9.14 4.13 9.67
N ILE A 61 8.23 3.39 10.34
CA ILE A 61 7.09 2.79 9.68
C ILE A 61 6.15 3.86 9.14
N ASP A 62 5.99 4.96 9.86
CA ASP A 62 5.14 6.07 9.42
C ASP A 62 5.68 6.69 8.14
N ASP A 63 6.98 6.87 8.06
CA ASP A 63 7.63 7.38 6.87
C ASP A 63 7.41 6.44 5.68
N TYR A 64 7.56 5.14 5.91
CA TYR A 64 7.35 4.14 4.88
C TYR A 64 5.90 4.11 4.40
N ILE A 65 4.95 4.17 5.33
CA ILE A 65 3.53 4.20 5.00
C ILE A 65 3.20 5.41 4.14
N HIS A 66 3.74 6.57 4.50
CA HIS A 66 3.54 7.79 3.73
C HIS A 66 4.08 7.62 2.30
N HIS A 67 5.26 7.03 2.17
CA HIS A 67 5.86 6.75 0.88
C HIS A 67 4.98 5.80 0.04
N VAL A 68 4.46 4.76 0.66
CA VAL A 68 3.59 3.80 -0.01
C VAL A 68 2.29 4.48 -0.46
N GLU A 69 1.66 5.26 0.41
CA GLU A 69 0.43 5.97 0.07
C GLU A 69 0.63 6.96 -1.06
N GLU A 70 1.76 7.64 -1.07
CA GLU A 70 2.10 8.54 -2.15
C GLU A 70 2.23 7.79 -3.48
N HIS A 71 2.89 6.64 -3.43
CA HIS A 71 3.09 5.79 -4.61
C HIS A 71 1.76 5.24 -5.16
N THR A 72 0.85 4.84 -4.27
CA THR A 72 -0.43 4.25 -4.67
C THR A 72 -1.48 5.29 -5.02
N SER A 73 -1.35 6.51 -4.51
CA SER A 73 -2.31 7.59 -4.78
C SER A 73 -1.98 8.38 -6.04
N HIS A 74 -0.75 8.32 -6.49
CA HIS A 74 -0.29 9.00 -7.70
C HIS A 74 0.40 8.01 -8.61
N PRO A 75 -0.38 7.08 -9.21
CA PRO A 75 0.22 6.10 -10.10
C PRO A 75 0.81 6.79 -11.32
N HIS A 76 2.08 6.51 -11.57
CA HIS A 76 2.76 6.97 -12.77
C HIS A 76 2.64 5.89 -13.84
N PHE A 77 2.01 6.24 -14.90
CA PHE A 77 1.88 5.37 -16.05
C PHE A 77 2.88 5.78 -17.12
#